data_d14ace89d352295ed65cc879b93204fd
#
_entry.id   d14ace89d352295ed65cc879b93204fd
#
_cell.length_a   1.000
_cell.length_b   1.000
_cell.length_c   1.000
_cell.angle_alpha   90.00
_cell.angle_beta   90.00
_cell.angle_gamma   90.00
#
_symmetry.space_group_name_H-M   'P 1'
#
loop_
_entity.id
_entity.type
_entity.pdbx_description
1 polymer ?
#
loop_
_entity_poly.entity_id
_entity_poly.type
_entity_poly.pdbx_seq_one_letter_code
_entity_poly.pdbx_strand_id
1 'polypeptide(L)'
;MLIVPLDEAVPLPNQIDKDWLTAVLKRDKSLSAGAICNVELDYLTSTNSHIDRICIEYDADTTGDAPRSLILKTVEADAGFIQRSEVDYYTRDYLGLADAPIPKCYAAQVNDNGSYSILMEDLSSTHERDSPPSLKYGLAVATALARLHAFAWGERRIHQLGGRIPDESKLDQYVGHVGRGLDSLLEATTLDISDSWRQTVLDIFQHHPRKMWERAKGPIGFTIVHGDVNPGNILYPIKNREWTRVEANIEGKVYFLDRQPFTWSLTTWLGVSDLSYLMVQYWDVEVRRELEMSVLREYHRQLLANGVIGYDWDQLFADYKLCAVQAVYTVAEWCIKAEDRERMHWLWRLELERAMYAFFDLGCAP
;
A
#
# COMPACT_ATOMS: atom_id res chain seq x y z
N MET A 1 15.52 -4.96 -19.60
CA MET A 1 14.69 -5.16 -18.38
C MET A 1 15.45 -6.17 -17.52
N LEU A 2 16.05 -5.71 -16.43
CA LEU A 2 16.82 -6.57 -15.54
C LEU A 2 15.84 -7.21 -14.57
N ILE A 3 15.80 -8.53 -14.55
CA ILE A 3 15.15 -9.30 -13.49
C ILE A 3 16.06 -9.18 -12.28
N VAL A 4 15.55 -8.63 -11.18
CA VAL A 4 16.26 -8.67 -9.90
C VAL A 4 16.44 -10.16 -9.54
N PRO A 5 17.65 -10.70 -9.41
CA PRO A 5 17.83 -12.08 -9.05
C PRO A 5 17.27 -12.32 -7.63
N LEU A 6 16.26 -13.15 -7.52
CA LEU A 6 15.66 -13.57 -6.24
C LEU A 6 16.52 -14.55 -5.44
N ASP A 7 17.62 -15.05 -6.04
CA ASP A 7 18.46 -16.10 -5.46
C ASP A 7 19.82 -15.61 -4.97
N GLU A 8 20.06 -14.30 -5.03
CA GLU A 8 21.33 -13.77 -4.48
C GLU A 8 21.13 -13.36 -3.03
N ALA A 9 21.96 -13.93 -2.17
CA ALA A 9 21.92 -13.62 -0.74
C ALA A 9 22.09 -12.13 -0.49
N VAL A 10 21.08 -11.51 0.10
CA VAL A 10 21.19 -10.14 0.65
C VAL A 10 21.82 -10.27 2.01
N PRO A 11 23.04 -9.73 2.22
CA PRO A 11 23.74 -9.83 3.51
C PRO A 11 22.90 -9.19 4.64
N LEU A 12 23.08 -9.67 5.85
CA LEU A 12 22.56 -8.97 7.03
C LEU A 12 23.18 -7.57 7.12
N PRO A 13 22.52 -6.59 7.76
CA PRO A 13 23.01 -5.20 7.82
C PRO A 13 24.49 -5.08 8.20
N ASN A 14 24.93 -5.84 9.21
CA ASN A 14 26.31 -5.87 9.69
C ASN A 14 27.31 -6.61 8.79
N GLN A 15 26.85 -7.21 7.69
CA GLN A 15 27.64 -7.95 6.71
C GLN A 15 27.66 -7.26 5.35
N ILE A 16 26.93 -6.16 5.21
CA ILE A 16 26.95 -5.37 3.95
C ILE A 16 28.32 -4.75 3.81
N ASP A 17 28.98 -5.09 2.73
CA ASP A 17 30.26 -4.50 2.38
C ASP A 17 30.22 -3.77 1.04
N LYS A 18 31.26 -2.99 0.79
CA LYS A 18 31.41 -2.16 -0.42
C LYS A 18 31.53 -2.99 -1.68
N ASP A 19 32.09 -4.20 -1.62
CA ASP A 19 32.35 -5.02 -2.81
C ASP A 19 31.03 -5.64 -3.27
N TRP A 20 30.20 -6.15 -2.35
CA TRP A 20 28.87 -6.65 -2.64
C TRP A 20 27.96 -5.55 -3.22
N LEU A 21 27.90 -4.37 -2.57
CA LEU A 21 27.12 -3.24 -3.08
C LEU A 21 27.59 -2.77 -4.46
N THR A 22 28.91 -2.73 -4.69
CA THR A 22 29.48 -2.38 -6.00
C THR A 22 28.99 -3.38 -7.06
N ALA A 23 29.01 -4.67 -6.76
CA ALA A 23 28.52 -5.73 -7.67
C ALA A 23 27.02 -5.56 -7.96
N VAL A 24 26.20 -5.31 -6.94
CA VAL A 24 24.74 -5.04 -7.08
C VAL A 24 24.48 -3.87 -8.00
N LEU A 25 25.13 -2.71 -7.76
CA LEU A 25 24.90 -1.49 -8.53
C LEU A 25 25.44 -1.60 -9.98
N LYS A 26 26.54 -2.30 -10.21
CA LYS A 26 27.05 -2.61 -11.56
C LYS A 26 26.11 -3.49 -12.35
N ARG A 27 25.59 -4.55 -11.73
CA ARG A 27 24.60 -5.45 -12.33
C ARG A 27 23.32 -4.71 -12.71
N ASP A 28 22.85 -3.81 -11.85
CA ASP A 28 21.68 -2.96 -12.09
C ASP A 28 21.97 -1.85 -13.12
N LYS A 29 23.21 -1.61 -13.48
CA LYS A 29 23.68 -0.52 -14.37
C LYS A 29 23.53 0.90 -13.78
N SER A 30 23.26 1.02 -12.50
CA SER A 30 23.32 2.31 -11.79
C SER A 30 24.77 2.78 -11.60
N LEU A 31 25.72 1.84 -11.60
CA LEU A 31 27.15 2.12 -11.60
C LEU A 31 27.77 1.59 -12.90
N SER A 32 28.23 2.50 -13.77
CA SER A 32 28.82 2.15 -15.07
C SER A 32 30.32 1.90 -14.97
N ALA A 33 31.04 2.67 -14.15
CA ALA A 33 32.45 2.50 -13.85
C ALA A 33 32.73 2.95 -12.40
N GLY A 34 33.92 2.65 -11.88
CA GLY A 34 34.31 2.94 -10.52
C GLY A 34 33.86 1.88 -9.51
N ALA A 35 33.98 2.21 -8.24
CA ALA A 35 33.59 1.35 -7.13
C ALA A 35 33.18 2.17 -5.89
N ILE A 36 32.52 1.52 -4.96
CA ILE A 36 32.21 2.07 -3.64
C ILE A 36 33.49 2.03 -2.81
N CYS A 37 33.87 3.17 -2.22
CA CYS A 37 35.04 3.28 -1.34
C CYS A 37 34.67 3.24 0.15
N ASN A 38 33.48 3.74 0.53
CA ASN A 38 33.00 3.71 1.92
C ASN A 38 31.50 3.42 1.97
N VAL A 39 31.06 2.75 3.06
CA VAL A 39 29.67 2.42 3.38
C VAL A 39 29.44 2.70 4.86
N GLU A 40 28.42 3.49 5.17
CA GLU A 40 27.96 3.75 6.53
C GLU A 40 26.49 3.38 6.65
N LEU A 41 26.13 2.79 7.80
CA LEU A 41 24.75 2.38 8.12
C LEU A 41 24.17 3.34 9.17
N ASP A 42 22.96 3.81 8.88
CA ASP A 42 22.16 4.64 9.78
C ASP A 42 20.82 3.94 10.05
N TYR A 43 20.60 3.54 11.31
CA TYR A 43 19.40 2.86 11.74
C TYR A 43 18.20 3.80 11.76
N LEU A 44 17.10 3.40 11.09
CA LEU A 44 15.83 4.13 11.06
C LEU A 44 14.78 3.41 11.91
N THR A 45 14.06 4.17 12.73
CA THR A 45 13.00 3.61 13.58
C THR A 45 11.83 3.10 12.71
N SER A 46 11.39 1.86 12.96
CA SER A 46 10.24 1.23 12.33
C SER A 46 9.48 0.37 13.34
N THR A 47 8.20 0.09 13.07
CA THR A 47 7.34 -0.65 13.99
C THR A 47 7.42 -2.16 13.77
N ASN A 48 7.44 -2.63 12.51
CA ASN A 48 7.28 -4.04 12.15
C ASN A 48 8.46 -4.61 11.35
N SER A 49 9.52 -3.83 11.18
CA SER A 49 10.69 -4.22 10.39
C SER A 49 11.94 -3.55 10.95
N HIS A 50 13.10 -4.05 10.52
CA HIS A 50 14.36 -3.36 10.71
C HIS A 50 14.70 -2.60 9.43
N ILE A 51 14.96 -1.30 9.54
CA ILE A 51 15.26 -0.43 8.40
C ILE A 51 16.59 0.27 8.63
N ASP A 52 17.53 0.07 7.72
CA ASP A 52 18.80 0.78 7.70
C ASP A 52 18.89 1.65 6.44
N ARG A 53 19.36 2.88 6.61
CA ARG A 53 19.87 3.68 5.50
C ARG A 53 21.33 3.36 5.30
N ILE A 54 21.69 3.03 4.07
CA ILE A 54 23.05 2.77 3.63
C ILE A 54 23.57 4.03 2.94
N CYS A 55 24.46 4.77 3.57
CA CYS A 55 25.13 5.91 2.95
C CYS A 55 26.36 5.43 2.20
N ILE A 56 26.59 5.95 0.98
CA ILE A 56 27.56 5.40 0.03
C ILE A 56 28.49 6.53 -0.44
N GLU A 57 29.79 6.27 -0.34
CA GLU A 57 30.83 7.10 -0.98
C GLU A 57 31.51 6.30 -2.09
N TYR A 58 31.83 6.99 -3.18
CA TYR A 58 32.40 6.40 -4.37
C TYR A 58 33.82 6.90 -4.63
N ASP A 59 34.61 6.11 -5.36
CA ASP A 59 35.89 6.57 -5.88
C ASP A 59 35.73 7.66 -6.94
N ALA A 60 36.86 8.33 -7.28
CA ALA A 60 36.87 9.45 -8.20
C ALA A 60 36.56 9.07 -9.66
N ASP A 61 36.72 7.79 -10.02
CA ASP A 61 36.48 7.29 -11.37
C ASP A 61 35.04 6.81 -11.59
N THR A 62 34.17 7.06 -10.61
CA THR A 62 32.77 6.61 -10.65
C THR A 62 31.96 7.37 -11.69
N THR A 63 31.22 6.59 -12.50
CA THR A 63 30.25 7.08 -13.50
C THR A 63 28.97 6.29 -13.47
N GLY A 64 27.85 6.94 -13.83
CA GLY A 64 26.50 6.38 -13.81
C GLY A 64 25.57 7.18 -12.90
N ASP A 65 24.36 6.69 -12.72
CA ASP A 65 23.34 7.25 -11.80
C ASP A 65 23.55 6.71 -10.38
N ALA A 66 24.79 6.74 -9.89
CA ALA A 66 25.21 6.14 -8.64
C ALA A 66 24.44 6.74 -7.43
N PRO A 67 23.58 5.96 -6.75
CA PRO A 67 22.78 6.45 -5.62
C PRO A 67 23.68 6.76 -4.42
N ARG A 68 23.48 7.90 -3.77
CA ARG A 68 24.25 8.29 -2.57
C ARG A 68 23.76 7.57 -1.30
N SER A 69 22.55 7.08 -1.32
CA SER A 69 21.99 6.26 -0.24
C SER A 69 20.99 5.24 -0.78
N LEU A 70 20.82 4.17 -0.04
CA LEU A 70 19.85 3.11 -0.27
C LEU A 70 19.14 2.77 1.04
N ILE A 71 17.99 2.16 0.95
CA ILE A 71 17.25 1.61 2.10
C ILE A 71 17.35 0.10 2.06
N LEU A 72 17.82 -0.49 3.16
CA LEU A 72 17.72 -1.91 3.44
C LEU A 72 16.59 -2.13 4.44
N LYS A 73 15.57 -2.88 4.03
CA LYS A 73 14.48 -3.34 4.89
C LYS A 73 14.64 -4.82 5.16
N THR A 74 14.62 -5.21 6.44
CA THR A 74 14.62 -6.61 6.86
C THR A 74 13.38 -6.88 7.72
N VAL A 75 12.69 -7.98 7.42
CA VAL A 75 11.47 -8.42 8.12
C VAL A 75 11.70 -9.80 8.67
N GLU A 76 11.44 -9.96 9.97
CA GLU A 76 11.57 -11.23 10.67
C GLU A 76 10.52 -12.24 10.22
N ALA A 77 10.82 -13.53 10.44
CA ALA A 77 9.85 -14.59 10.27
C ALA A 77 8.67 -14.41 11.24
N ASP A 78 7.51 -14.94 10.86
CA ASP A 78 6.30 -15.02 11.70
C ASP A 78 5.62 -13.68 12.05
N ALA A 79 5.90 -12.61 11.32
CA ALA A 79 5.18 -11.34 11.47
C ALA A 79 3.68 -11.40 11.08
N GLY A 80 3.15 -12.58 10.73
CA GLY A 80 1.75 -12.78 10.34
C GLY A 80 1.40 -12.36 8.91
N PHE A 81 2.39 -11.87 8.16
CA PHE A 81 2.23 -11.46 6.76
C PHE A 81 2.28 -12.66 5.81
N ILE A 82 1.72 -12.48 4.61
CA ILE A 82 1.92 -13.42 3.51
C ILE A 82 3.39 -13.33 3.08
N GLN A 83 4.14 -14.41 3.34
CA GLN A 83 5.53 -14.54 2.91
C GLN A 83 5.68 -14.22 1.42
N ARG A 84 6.75 -13.57 1.03
CA ARG A 84 7.06 -13.12 -0.33
C ARG A 84 6.18 -12.00 -0.89
N SER A 85 5.01 -11.67 -0.32
CA SER A 85 4.10 -10.71 -0.94
C SER A 85 4.75 -9.34 -1.16
N GLU A 86 5.53 -8.85 -0.20
CA GLU A 86 6.24 -7.59 -0.35
C GLU A 86 7.43 -7.71 -1.31
N VAL A 87 8.18 -8.81 -1.25
CA VAL A 87 9.26 -9.07 -2.22
C VAL A 87 8.69 -9.16 -3.64
N ASP A 88 7.59 -9.88 -3.82
CA ASP A 88 6.92 -9.99 -5.12
C ASP A 88 6.39 -8.64 -5.62
N TYR A 89 5.91 -7.79 -4.72
CA TYR A 89 5.48 -6.42 -5.04
C TYR A 89 6.59 -5.61 -5.70
N TYR A 90 7.82 -5.64 -5.16
CA TYR A 90 8.95 -4.90 -5.69
C TYR A 90 9.66 -5.58 -6.86
N THR A 91 9.54 -6.89 -7.01
CA THR A 91 10.38 -7.63 -7.97
C THR A 91 9.63 -8.29 -9.12
N ARG A 92 8.33 -8.59 -8.94
CA ARG A 92 7.53 -9.37 -9.90
C ARG A 92 6.24 -8.70 -10.35
N ASP A 93 5.41 -8.25 -9.42
CA ASP A 93 4.01 -7.93 -9.70
C ASP A 93 3.84 -6.81 -10.72
N TYR A 94 4.75 -5.84 -10.70
CA TYR A 94 4.75 -4.70 -11.62
C TYR A 94 5.92 -4.72 -12.60
N LEU A 95 6.55 -5.90 -12.78
CA LEU A 95 7.60 -6.08 -13.75
C LEU A 95 7.08 -5.80 -15.17
N GLY A 96 7.69 -4.82 -15.84
CA GLY A 96 7.27 -4.36 -17.17
C GLY A 96 6.33 -3.16 -17.17
N LEU A 97 5.86 -2.69 -16.02
CA LEU A 97 5.24 -1.37 -15.91
C LEU A 97 6.33 -0.30 -15.93
N ALA A 98 6.45 0.42 -17.03
CA ALA A 98 7.37 1.55 -17.10
C ALA A 98 7.01 2.59 -16.04
N ASP A 99 8.00 3.14 -15.36
CA ASP A 99 7.79 4.15 -14.31
C ASP A 99 6.72 3.75 -13.27
N ALA A 100 6.74 2.50 -12.83
CA ALA A 100 5.86 2.04 -11.77
C ALA A 100 5.99 2.97 -10.53
N PRO A 101 4.88 3.37 -9.89
CA PRO A 101 4.91 4.21 -8.70
C PRO A 101 5.29 3.41 -7.44
N ILE A 102 6.41 2.72 -7.52
CA ILE A 102 7.06 1.97 -6.44
C ILE A 102 8.56 2.26 -6.48
N PRO A 103 9.26 2.34 -5.33
CA PRO A 103 10.70 2.52 -5.31
C PRO A 103 11.41 1.40 -6.09
N LYS A 104 12.51 1.76 -6.70
CA LYS A 104 13.35 0.80 -7.40
C LYS A 104 13.95 -0.20 -6.42
N CYS A 105 13.82 -1.49 -6.71
CA CYS A 105 14.45 -2.57 -5.96
C CYS A 105 15.77 -2.97 -6.63
N TYR A 106 16.86 -3.00 -5.89
CA TYR A 106 18.19 -3.39 -6.35
C TYR A 106 18.52 -4.85 -6.06
N ALA A 107 18.04 -5.34 -4.91
CA ALA A 107 18.16 -6.74 -4.51
C ALA A 107 17.06 -7.12 -3.53
N ALA A 108 16.62 -8.35 -3.55
CA ALA A 108 15.68 -8.88 -2.57
C ALA A 108 15.90 -10.37 -2.38
N GLN A 109 15.67 -10.84 -1.14
CA GLN A 109 15.79 -12.25 -0.78
C GLN A 109 14.69 -12.64 0.20
N VAL A 110 14.17 -13.85 0.01
CA VAL A 110 13.33 -14.53 1.01
C VAL A 110 14.12 -15.74 1.52
N ASN A 111 14.25 -15.85 2.84
CA ASN A 111 14.93 -16.97 3.49
C ASN A 111 13.96 -18.15 3.71
N ASP A 112 14.51 -19.34 3.92
CA ASP A 112 13.74 -20.58 4.14
C ASP A 112 12.82 -20.49 5.38
N ASN A 113 13.20 -19.72 6.38
CA ASN A 113 12.39 -19.47 7.58
C ASN A 113 11.27 -18.45 7.37
N GLY A 114 11.18 -17.82 6.19
CA GLY A 114 10.17 -16.83 5.85
C GLY A 114 10.55 -15.38 6.17
N SER A 115 11.70 -15.11 6.78
CA SER A 115 12.25 -13.77 6.86
C SER A 115 12.68 -13.29 5.48
N TYR A 116 12.73 -11.97 5.26
CA TYR A 116 13.18 -11.44 3.97
C TYR A 116 13.89 -10.09 4.12
N SER A 117 14.69 -9.77 3.10
CA SER A 117 15.38 -8.49 2.99
C SER A 117 15.15 -7.88 1.61
N ILE A 118 15.02 -6.56 1.56
CA ILE A 118 14.83 -5.78 0.33
C ILE A 118 15.77 -4.59 0.37
N LEU A 119 16.63 -4.48 -0.63
CA LEU A 119 17.47 -3.31 -0.89
C LEU A 119 16.80 -2.44 -1.93
N MET A 120 16.41 -1.22 -1.57
CA MET A 120 15.65 -0.32 -2.43
C MET A 120 16.20 1.10 -2.48
N GLU A 121 15.71 1.87 -3.43
CA GLU A 121 16.00 3.28 -3.60
C GLU A 121 15.62 4.10 -2.36
N ASP A 122 16.51 4.99 -1.94
CA ASP A 122 16.22 5.99 -0.90
C ASP A 122 15.68 7.26 -1.53
N LEU A 123 14.39 7.49 -1.36
CA LEU A 123 13.67 8.66 -1.84
C LEU A 123 13.53 9.77 -0.78
N SER A 124 14.09 9.61 0.41
CA SER A 124 13.89 10.53 1.54
C SER A 124 14.40 11.95 1.29
N SER A 125 15.35 12.12 0.35
CA SER A 125 15.84 13.45 -0.04
C SER A 125 14.88 14.23 -0.95
N THR A 126 13.91 13.55 -1.56
CA THR A 126 12.99 14.13 -2.57
C THR A 126 11.51 14.00 -2.17
N HIS A 127 11.19 13.02 -1.32
CA HIS A 127 9.82 12.69 -0.92
C HIS A 127 9.68 12.64 0.59
N GLU A 128 8.48 12.90 1.05
CA GLU A 128 8.08 12.83 2.46
C GLU A 128 6.84 11.94 2.62
N ARG A 129 6.66 11.39 3.82
CA ARG A 129 5.46 10.66 4.24
C ARG A 129 4.48 11.62 4.90
N ASP A 130 3.27 11.14 5.16
CA ASP A 130 2.26 11.85 5.95
C ASP A 130 1.93 13.26 5.43
N SER A 131 2.05 13.47 4.12
CA SER A 131 1.63 14.74 3.51
C SER A 131 0.14 14.99 3.74
N PRO A 132 -0.24 16.20 4.20
CA PRO A 132 -1.63 16.51 4.48
C PRO A 132 -2.49 16.43 3.21
N PRO A 133 -3.73 15.95 3.31
CA PRO A 133 -4.61 15.82 2.16
C PRO A 133 -4.87 17.20 1.52
N SER A 134 -4.86 17.20 0.20
CA SER A 134 -5.21 18.34 -0.66
C SER A 134 -5.67 17.82 -2.00
N LEU A 135 -6.34 18.65 -2.80
CA LEU A 135 -6.75 18.22 -4.14
C LEU A 135 -5.55 17.73 -4.98
N LYS A 136 -4.44 18.45 -4.97
CA LYS A 136 -3.22 18.07 -5.70
C LYS A 136 -2.68 16.72 -5.25
N TYR A 137 -2.62 16.49 -3.94
CA TYR A 137 -2.21 15.22 -3.34
C TYR A 137 -3.15 14.08 -3.77
N GLY A 138 -4.47 14.26 -3.60
CA GLY A 138 -5.46 13.24 -3.95
C GLY A 138 -5.44 12.86 -5.43
N LEU A 139 -5.31 13.85 -6.33
CA LEU A 139 -5.21 13.60 -7.77
C LEU A 139 -3.93 12.83 -8.13
N ALA A 140 -2.80 13.15 -7.51
CA ALA A 140 -1.52 12.46 -7.74
C ALA A 140 -1.58 11.01 -7.26
N VAL A 141 -2.11 10.77 -6.05
CA VAL A 141 -2.33 9.40 -5.51
C VAL A 141 -3.28 8.61 -6.40
N ALA A 142 -4.41 9.19 -6.80
CA ALA A 142 -5.38 8.56 -7.71
C ALA A 142 -4.75 8.15 -9.05
N THR A 143 -3.92 9.04 -9.62
CA THR A 143 -3.20 8.76 -10.88
C THR A 143 -2.22 7.60 -10.70
N ALA A 144 -1.45 7.59 -9.62
CA ALA A 144 -0.46 6.56 -9.35
C ALA A 144 -1.12 5.19 -9.07
N LEU A 145 -2.17 5.15 -8.24
CA LEU A 145 -2.95 3.92 -8.00
C LEU A 145 -3.59 3.39 -9.27
N ALA A 146 -4.20 4.26 -10.08
CA ALA A 146 -4.84 3.83 -11.34
C ALA A 146 -3.83 3.16 -12.29
N ARG A 147 -2.56 3.58 -12.30
CA ARG A 147 -1.51 2.93 -13.10
C ARG A 147 -1.18 1.53 -12.60
N LEU A 148 -1.02 1.34 -11.29
CA LEU A 148 -0.79 0.02 -10.70
C LEU A 148 -1.98 -0.89 -10.97
N HIS A 149 -3.19 -0.40 -10.71
CA HIS A 149 -4.41 -1.17 -10.84
C HIS A 149 -4.69 -1.56 -12.30
N ALA A 150 -4.55 -0.62 -13.24
CA ALA A 150 -4.74 -0.91 -14.66
C ALA A 150 -3.75 -1.96 -15.19
N PHE A 151 -2.51 -1.98 -14.71
CA PHE A 151 -1.51 -2.97 -15.09
C PHE A 151 -1.87 -4.40 -14.63
N ALA A 152 -2.49 -4.52 -13.46
CA ALA A 152 -2.91 -5.81 -12.88
C ALA A 152 -4.42 -6.08 -13.08
N TRP A 153 -5.10 -5.34 -13.97
CA TRP A 153 -6.56 -5.34 -14.10
C TRP A 153 -7.14 -6.60 -14.70
N GLY A 154 -8.18 -7.10 -14.06
CA GLY A 154 -9.01 -8.18 -14.53
C GLY A 154 -8.47 -9.59 -14.26
N GLU A 155 -9.36 -10.57 -14.23
CA GLU A 155 -9.11 -11.93 -13.78
C GLU A 155 -7.92 -12.58 -14.48
N ARG A 156 -7.82 -12.44 -15.81
CA ARG A 156 -6.72 -13.02 -16.58
C ARG A 156 -5.35 -12.52 -16.12
N ARG A 157 -5.22 -11.20 -15.92
CA ARG A 157 -3.95 -10.60 -15.51
C ARG A 157 -3.64 -10.93 -14.07
N ILE A 158 -4.63 -10.91 -13.19
CA ILE A 158 -4.52 -11.33 -11.81
C ILE A 158 -3.97 -12.76 -11.73
N HIS A 159 -4.52 -13.70 -12.50
CA HIS A 159 -4.04 -15.09 -12.52
C HIS A 159 -2.59 -15.20 -13.02
N GLN A 160 -2.19 -14.43 -14.03
CA GLN A 160 -0.80 -14.39 -14.51
C GLN A 160 0.19 -13.93 -13.42
N LEU A 161 -0.28 -13.12 -12.48
CA LEU A 161 0.49 -12.62 -11.34
C LEU A 161 0.36 -13.52 -10.09
N GLY A 162 -0.31 -14.68 -10.22
CA GLY A 162 -0.49 -15.63 -9.12
C GLY A 162 -1.62 -15.29 -8.15
N GLY A 163 -2.39 -14.23 -8.42
CA GLY A 163 -3.58 -13.86 -7.65
C GLY A 163 -4.85 -14.57 -8.10
N ARG A 164 -5.92 -14.40 -7.34
CA ARG A 164 -7.28 -14.86 -7.68
C ARG A 164 -8.30 -13.86 -7.16
N ILE A 165 -9.40 -13.67 -7.90
CA ILE A 165 -10.57 -12.98 -7.36
C ILE A 165 -11.06 -13.80 -6.16
N PRO A 166 -11.33 -13.18 -5.00
CA PRO A 166 -11.73 -13.91 -3.81
C PRO A 166 -13.08 -14.60 -4.06
N ASP A 167 -13.12 -15.88 -3.73
CA ASP A 167 -14.34 -16.67 -3.66
C ASP A 167 -15.05 -16.46 -2.30
N GLU A 168 -16.20 -17.10 -2.13
CA GLU A 168 -16.99 -17.03 -0.91
C GLU A 168 -16.15 -17.44 0.31
N SER A 169 -15.38 -18.53 0.22
CA SER A 169 -14.54 -19.02 1.31
C SER A 169 -13.49 -17.98 1.75
N LYS A 170 -12.85 -17.27 0.79
CA LYS A 170 -11.88 -16.22 1.12
C LYS A 170 -12.56 -15.00 1.73
N LEU A 171 -13.74 -14.62 1.25
CA LEU A 171 -14.51 -13.53 1.84
C LEU A 171 -14.99 -13.88 3.25
N ASP A 172 -15.45 -15.12 3.48
CA ASP A 172 -15.83 -15.59 4.81
C ASP A 172 -14.64 -15.63 5.77
N GLN A 173 -13.45 -16.01 5.29
CA GLN A 173 -12.22 -15.93 6.09
C GLN A 173 -11.91 -14.48 6.49
N TYR A 174 -12.02 -13.55 5.55
CA TYR A 174 -11.77 -12.12 5.80
C TYR A 174 -12.77 -11.55 6.80
N VAL A 175 -14.07 -11.70 6.54
CA VAL A 175 -15.14 -11.22 7.42
C VAL A 175 -15.11 -11.90 8.79
N GLY A 176 -14.88 -13.21 8.81
CA GLY A 176 -14.77 -13.98 10.05
C GLY A 176 -13.57 -13.55 10.90
N HIS A 177 -12.45 -13.14 10.28
CA HIS A 177 -11.32 -12.58 11.01
C HIS A 177 -11.68 -11.25 11.67
N VAL A 178 -12.13 -10.26 10.89
CA VAL A 178 -12.43 -8.91 11.41
C VAL A 178 -13.64 -8.92 12.37
N GLY A 179 -14.60 -9.81 12.15
CA GLY A 179 -15.79 -9.99 12.99
C GLY A 179 -15.48 -10.41 14.42
N ARG A 180 -14.29 -10.98 14.68
CA ARG A 180 -13.84 -11.32 16.04
C ARG A 180 -13.73 -10.11 16.96
N GLY A 181 -13.54 -8.91 16.40
CA GLY A 181 -13.46 -7.68 17.18
C GLY A 181 -14.81 -6.98 17.41
N LEU A 182 -15.89 -7.44 16.77
CA LEU A 182 -17.18 -6.75 16.81
C LEU A 182 -17.73 -6.54 18.22
N ASP A 183 -17.82 -7.60 19.03
CA ASP A 183 -18.36 -7.49 20.39
C ASP A 183 -17.52 -6.55 21.25
N SER A 184 -16.18 -6.65 21.13
CA SER A 184 -15.24 -5.78 21.85
C SER A 184 -15.36 -4.32 21.40
N LEU A 185 -15.56 -4.05 20.09
CA LEU A 185 -15.80 -2.72 19.55
C LEU A 185 -17.10 -2.13 20.13
N LEU A 186 -18.19 -2.90 20.10
CA LEU A 186 -19.49 -2.45 20.60
C LEU A 186 -19.47 -2.22 22.12
N GLU A 187 -18.74 -3.01 22.88
CA GLU A 187 -18.53 -2.81 24.31
C GLU A 187 -17.72 -1.55 24.58
N ALA A 188 -16.58 -1.37 23.88
CA ALA A 188 -15.69 -0.24 24.07
C ALA A 188 -16.33 1.11 23.68
N THR A 189 -17.37 1.10 22.83
CA THR A 189 -18.07 2.31 22.37
C THR A 189 -19.43 2.54 23.02
N THR A 190 -19.81 1.77 24.03
CA THR A 190 -21.17 1.80 24.62
C THR A 190 -21.62 3.21 25.08
N LEU A 191 -20.70 4.05 25.56
CA LEU A 191 -20.99 5.41 26.03
C LEU A 191 -20.71 6.49 24.99
N ASP A 192 -20.13 6.15 23.86
CA ASP A 192 -19.53 7.11 22.93
C ASP A 192 -20.27 7.23 21.60
N ILE A 193 -21.04 6.20 21.22
CA ILE A 193 -21.80 6.19 19.96
C ILE A 193 -23.30 6.08 20.22
N SER A 194 -24.09 6.66 19.32
CA SER A 194 -25.55 6.60 19.41
C SER A 194 -26.06 5.14 19.16
N ASP A 195 -27.23 4.84 19.68
CA ASP A 195 -27.90 3.56 19.43
C ASP A 195 -28.09 3.31 17.92
N SER A 196 -28.32 4.37 17.12
CA SER A 196 -28.45 4.25 15.67
C SER A 196 -27.14 3.84 15.00
N TRP A 197 -26.00 4.38 15.43
CA TRP A 197 -24.69 3.97 14.93
C TRP A 197 -24.39 2.53 15.32
N ARG A 198 -24.66 2.19 16.57
CA ARG A 198 -24.51 0.82 17.07
C ARG A 198 -25.30 -0.19 16.23
N GLN A 199 -26.57 0.13 15.94
CA GLN A 199 -27.39 -0.72 15.09
C GLN A 199 -26.84 -0.79 13.65
N THR A 200 -26.40 0.32 13.10
CA THR A 200 -25.78 0.35 11.76
C THR A 200 -24.54 -0.54 11.69
N VAL A 201 -23.67 -0.52 12.71
CA VAL A 201 -22.50 -1.43 12.77
C VAL A 201 -22.94 -2.89 12.77
N LEU A 202 -23.94 -3.26 13.58
CA LEU A 202 -24.50 -4.61 13.60
C LEU A 202 -25.06 -5.01 12.23
N ASP A 203 -25.85 -4.14 11.62
CA ASP A 203 -26.46 -4.38 10.30
C ASP A 203 -25.39 -4.53 9.19
N ILE A 204 -24.28 -3.78 9.27
CA ILE A 204 -23.13 -3.93 8.36
C ILE A 204 -22.55 -5.35 8.48
N PHE A 205 -22.25 -5.83 9.67
CA PHE A 205 -21.69 -7.18 9.84
C PHE A 205 -22.66 -8.28 9.44
N GLN A 206 -23.96 -8.03 9.57
CA GLN A 206 -25.01 -8.98 9.19
C GLN A 206 -25.26 -9.05 7.68
N HIS A 207 -25.21 -7.92 6.95
CA HIS A 207 -25.72 -7.84 5.57
C HIS A 207 -24.65 -7.54 4.51
N HIS A 208 -23.65 -6.74 4.84
CA HIS A 208 -22.62 -6.33 3.90
C HIS A 208 -21.77 -7.49 3.35
N PRO A 209 -21.44 -8.56 4.10
CA PRO A 209 -20.69 -9.70 3.56
C PRO A 209 -21.37 -10.33 2.34
N ARG A 210 -22.70 -10.42 2.34
CA ARG A 210 -23.44 -10.93 1.20
C ARG A 210 -23.29 -10.04 -0.03
N LYS A 211 -23.26 -8.71 0.15
CA LYS A 211 -23.06 -7.77 -0.95
C LYS A 211 -21.66 -7.90 -1.54
N MET A 212 -20.64 -8.08 -0.70
CA MET A 212 -19.28 -8.36 -1.15
C MET A 212 -19.24 -9.64 -1.98
N TRP A 213 -19.89 -10.70 -1.51
CA TRP A 213 -19.96 -11.97 -2.22
C TRP A 213 -20.70 -11.85 -3.57
N GLU A 214 -21.87 -11.19 -3.61
CA GLU A 214 -22.58 -10.96 -4.85
C GLU A 214 -21.73 -10.13 -5.83
N ARG A 215 -21.01 -9.12 -5.33
CA ARG A 215 -20.11 -8.30 -6.16
C ARG A 215 -18.94 -9.12 -6.72
N ALA A 216 -18.40 -10.06 -5.96
CA ALA A 216 -17.27 -10.90 -6.38
C ALA A 216 -17.61 -11.87 -7.52
N LYS A 217 -18.89 -12.13 -7.80
CA LYS A 217 -19.32 -12.93 -8.95
C LYS A 217 -19.11 -12.24 -10.30
N GLY A 218 -18.98 -10.90 -10.32
CA GLY A 218 -18.70 -10.15 -11.52
C GLY A 218 -17.20 -9.95 -11.75
N PRO A 219 -16.67 -10.10 -12.97
CA PRO A 219 -15.22 -10.10 -13.19
C PRO A 219 -14.59 -8.70 -13.30
N ILE A 220 -15.39 -7.64 -13.40
CA ILE A 220 -14.93 -6.28 -13.69
C ILE A 220 -14.66 -5.54 -12.38
N GLY A 221 -13.63 -4.70 -12.32
CA GLY A 221 -13.27 -3.88 -11.14
C GLY A 221 -12.15 -4.45 -10.30
N PHE A 222 -11.80 -5.73 -10.49
CA PHE A 222 -10.79 -6.41 -9.69
C PHE A 222 -9.37 -6.19 -10.22
N THR A 223 -8.47 -6.02 -9.25
CA THR A 223 -7.03 -5.90 -9.48
C THR A 223 -6.26 -6.42 -8.27
N ILE A 224 -4.94 -6.45 -8.34
CA ILE A 224 -4.09 -6.57 -7.15
C ILE A 224 -4.18 -5.22 -6.42
N VAL A 225 -4.63 -5.25 -5.17
CA VAL A 225 -4.70 -4.05 -4.32
C VAL A 225 -3.47 -3.94 -3.42
N HIS A 226 -3.13 -2.74 -3.04
CA HIS A 226 -2.11 -2.49 -2.03
C HIS A 226 -2.61 -2.96 -0.65
N GLY A 227 -3.83 -2.58 -0.31
CA GLY A 227 -4.53 -2.99 0.91
C GLY A 227 -4.17 -2.22 2.18
N ASP A 228 -3.15 -1.34 2.10
CA ASP A 228 -2.72 -0.50 3.23
C ASP A 228 -2.16 0.84 2.72
N VAL A 229 -2.97 1.56 1.95
CA VAL A 229 -2.62 2.89 1.39
C VAL A 229 -2.86 3.97 2.45
N ASN A 230 -2.21 3.83 3.61
CA ASN A 230 -2.21 4.87 4.63
C ASN A 230 -1.17 5.98 4.29
N PRO A 231 -1.28 7.20 4.86
CA PRO A 231 -0.35 8.30 4.55
C PRO A 231 1.13 7.99 4.82
N GLY A 232 1.43 7.11 5.80
CA GLY A 232 2.79 6.67 6.10
C GLY A 232 3.41 5.75 5.03
N ASN A 233 2.56 5.12 4.19
CA ASN A 233 2.99 4.26 3.08
C ASN A 233 3.00 4.97 1.73
N ILE A 234 2.72 6.28 1.71
CA ILE A 234 2.74 7.13 0.52
C ILE A 234 3.91 8.09 0.60
N LEU A 235 4.83 8.00 -0.36
CA LEU A 235 5.88 8.99 -0.56
C LEU A 235 5.38 10.05 -1.55
N TYR A 236 5.25 11.28 -1.07
CA TYR A 236 4.81 12.43 -1.85
C TYR A 236 5.94 13.45 -1.99
N PRO A 237 6.10 14.11 -3.15
CA PRO A 237 7.16 15.08 -3.35
C PRO A 237 7.20 16.20 -2.29
N ILE A 238 8.37 16.46 -1.72
CA ILE A 238 8.58 17.52 -0.74
C ILE A 238 8.15 18.86 -1.34
N LYS A 239 7.31 19.61 -0.61
CA LYS A 239 6.81 20.93 -1.04
C LYS A 239 7.96 21.92 -1.18
N ASN A 240 7.88 22.79 -2.23
CA ASN A 240 8.83 23.86 -2.48
C ASN A 240 10.29 23.41 -2.66
N ARG A 241 10.51 22.14 -2.98
CA ARG A 241 11.83 21.64 -3.34
C ARG A 241 12.22 22.14 -4.72
N GLU A 242 13.46 22.60 -4.87
CA GLU A 242 14.08 22.79 -6.17
C GLU A 242 14.59 21.46 -6.70
N TRP A 243 14.10 21.06 -7.86
CA TRP A 243 14.47 19.79 -8.51
C TRP A 243 15.71 19.98 -9.38
N THR A 244 16.67 19.11 -9.20
CA THR A 244 17.84 19.09 -10.08
C THR A 244 17.49 18.49 -11.44
N ARG A 245 18.33 18.72 -12.45
CA ARG A 245 18.14 18.12 -13.79
C ARG A 245 18.12 16.57 -13.74
N VAL A 246 18.85 15.96 -12.83
CA VAL A 246 18.90 14.51 -12.63
C VAL A 246 17.60 13.98 -12.03
N GLU A 247 16.97 14.77 -11.17
CA GLU A 247 15.71 14.40 -10.48
C GLU A 247 14.44 14.75 -11.27
N ALA A 248 14.55 15.38 -12.44
CA ALA A 248 13.40 15.84 -13.23
C ALA A 248 12.45 14.70 -13.66
N ASN A 249 12.96 13.46 -13.76
CA ASN A 249 12.16 12.30 -14.10
C ASN A 249 11.33 11.75 -12.93
N ILE A 250 11.61 12.18 -11.69
CA ILE A 250 10.86 11.78 -10.48
C ILE A 250 10.06 12.93 -9.87
N GLU A 251 10.21 14.16 -10.42
CA GLU A 251 9.43 15.32 -9.99
C GLU A 251 7.93 15.06 -10.14
N GLY A 252 7.18 15.30 -9.06
CA GLY A 252 5.73 15.14 -9.03
C GLY A 252 5.21 13.69 -9.00
N LYS A 253 6.07 12.67 -9.01
CA LYS A 253 5.68 11.28 -8.85
C LYS A 253 5.32 10.98 -7.41
N VAL A 254 4.40 10.03 -7.24
CA VAL A 254 4.04 9.44 -5.95
C VAL A 254 4.53 8.01 -5.95
N TYR A 255 4.98 7.51 -4.80
CA TYR A 255 5.41 6.12 -4.64
C TYR A 255 4.69 5.47 -3.47
N PHE A 256 4.42 4.16 -3.58
CA PHE A 256 3.79 3.36 -2.54
C PHE A 256 4.79 2.37 -1.95
N LEU A 257 4.76 2.25 -0.63
CA LEU A 257 5.64 1.39 0.18
C LEU A 257 4.82 0.36 0.95
N ASP A 258 5.50 -0.65 1.47
CA ASP A 258 4.97 -1.52 2.53
C ASP A 258 3.70 -2.31 2.14
N ARG A 259 3.71 -2.94 0.97
CA ARG A 259 2.64 -3.90 0.65
C ARG A 259 2.85 -5.23 1.39
N GLN A 260 2.41 -5.28 2.63
CA GLN A 260 2.54 -6.42 3.54
C GLN A 260 1.17 -6.97 3.97
N PRO A 261 0.42 -7.66 3.08
CA PRO A 261 -0.89 -8.20 3.45
C PRO A 261 -0.74 -9.33 4.47
N PHE A 262 -1.62 -9.34 5.46
CA PHE A 262 -1.79 -10.47 6.37
C PHE A 262 -2.42 -11.67 5.66
N THR A 263 -2.28 -12.86 6.23
CA THR A 263 -2.83 -14.10 5.65
C THR A 263 -4.35 -14.08 5.48
N TRP A 264 -5.05 -13.29 6.28
CA TRP A 264 -6.50 -13.09 6.19
C TRP A 264 -6.90 -11.97 5.21
N SER A 265 -6.00 -11.04 4.84
CA SER A 265 -6.29 -9.89 3.99
C SER A 265 -6.75 -10.28 2.58
N LEU A 266 -7.48 -9.37 1.94
CA LEU A 266 -7.79 -9.44 0.52
C LEU A 266 -6.62 -8.84 -0.27
N THR A 267 -5.84 -9.67 -0.95
CA THR A 267 -4.72 -9.23 -1.82
C THR A 267 -5.16 -8.86 -3.22
N THR A 268 -6.33 -9.31 -3.59
CA THR A 268 -7.03 -9.00 -4.84
C THR A 268 -8.44 -8.55 -4.45
N TRP A 269 -8.81 -7.37 -4.86
CA TRP A 269 -10.13 -6.81 -4.59
C TRP A 269 -10.46 -5.72 -5.62
N LEU A 270 -11.54 -4.99 -5.39
CA LEU A 270 -11.92 -3.83 -6.20
C LEU A 270 -10.86 -2.73 -6.08
N GLY A 271 -10.29 -2.28 -7.21
CA GLY A 271 -9.17 -1.34 -7.16
C GLY A 271 -9.47 -0.04 -6.42
N VAL A 272 -10.71 0.43 -6.46
CA VAL A 272 -11.14 1.64 -5.74
C VAL A 272 -11.06 1.49 -4.21
N SER A 273 -10.89 0.27 -3.68
CA SER A 273 -10.75 0.03 -2.23
C SER A 273 -9.54 0.74 -1.62
N ASP A 274 -8.43 0.84 -2.35
CA ASP A 274 -7.23 1.54 -1.87
C ASP A 274 -7.48 3.04 -1.69
N LEU A 275 -8.21 3.67 -2.62
CA LEU A 275 -8.65 5.06 -2.45
C LEU A 275 -9.68 5.21 -1.34
N SER A 276 -10.62 4.27 -1.23
CA SER A 276 -11.60 4.27 -0.15
C SER A 276 -10.91 4.19 1.21
N TYR A 277 -9.94 3.29 1.36
CA TYR A 277 -9.15 3.15 2.56
C TYR A 277 -8.46 4.47 2.94
N LEU A 278 -7.74 5.10 2.00
CA LEU A 278 -7.08 6.38 2.25
C LEU A 278 -8.07 7.48 2.64
N MET A 279 -9.12 7.69 1.84
CA MET A 279 -10.01 8.84 2.02
C MET A 279 -10.95 8.68 3.21
N VAL A 280 -11.45 7.47 3.46
CA VAL A 280 -12.41 7.23 4.55
C VAL A 280 -11.72 7.08 5.89
N GLN A 281 -10.57 6.40 5.96
CA GLN A 281 -9.89 6.17 7.24
C GLN A 281 -9.03 7.36 7.66
N TYR A 282 -8.33 8.02 6.72
CA TYR A 282 -7.27 8.96 7.06
C TYR A 282 -7.57 10.43 6.79
N TRP A 283 -8.57 10.75 5.96
CA TRP A 283 -8.92 12.14 5.74
C TRP A 283 -9.96 12.62 6.73
N ASP A 284 -9.84 13.87 7.17
CA ASP A 284 -10.90 14.49 7.96
C ASP A 284 -12.19 14.54 7.16
N VAL A 285 -13.32 14.40 7.84
CA VAL A 285 -14.65 14.26 7.22
C VAL A 285 -14.94 15.38 6.22
N GLU A 286 -14.62 16.63 6.59
CA GLU A 286 -14.86 17.78 5.72
C GLU A 286 -13.95 17.78 4.50
N VAL A 287 -12.68 17.41 4.68
CA VAL A 287 -11.73 17.28 3.55
C VAL A 287 -12.15 16.16 2.60
N ARG A 288 -12.59 15.03 3.13
CA ARG A 288 -13.14 13.95 2.32
C ARG A 288 -14.35 14.43 1.52
N ARG A 289 -15.34 15.06 2.18
CA ARG A 289 -16.56 15.60 1.54
C ARG A 289 -16.23 16.55 0.39
N GLU A 290 -15.23 17.39 0.56
CA GLU A 290 -14.82 18.37 -0.45
C GLU A 290 -14.12 17.73 -1.64
N LEU A 291 -13.23 16.75 -1.42
CA LEU A 291 -12.27 16.29 -2.41
C LEU A 291 -12.60 14.94 -3.04
N GLU A 292 -13.34 14.06 -2.37
CA GLU A 292 -13.50 12.65 -2.77
C GLU A 292 -14.03 12.47 -4.21
N MET A 293 -15.01 13.26 -4.60
CA MET A 293 -15.59 13.14 -5.94
C MET A 293 -14.60 13.52 -7.05
N SER A 294 -13.78 14.53 -6.81
CA SER A 294 -12.76 14.96 -7.77
C SER A 294 -11.65 13.91 -7.90
N VAL A 295 -11.25 13.31 -6.77
CA VAL A 295 -10.23 12.25 -6.72
C VAL A 295 -10.74 10.97 -7.40
N LEU A 296 -11.97 10.56 -7.14
CA LEU A 296 -12.59 9.39 -7.80
C LEU A 296 -12.75 9.60 -9.30
N ARG A 297 -13.12 10.80 -9.76
CA ARG A 297 -13.21 11.15 -11.18
C ARG A 297 -11.85 11.03 -11.86
N GLU A 298 -10.80 11.53 -11.23
CA GLU A 298 -9.44 11.41 -11.75
C GLU A 298 -8.98 9.94 -11.80
N TYR A 299 -9.23 9.17 -10.75
CA TYR A 299 -8.91 7.74 -10.72
C TYR A 299 -9.59 6.99 -11.88
N HIS A 300 -10.91 7.20 -12.07
CA HIS A 300 -11.65 6.61 -13.17
C HIS A 300 -11.08 7.02 -14.54
N ARG A 301 -10.84 8.31 -14.73
CA ARG A 301 -10.25 8.84 -15.97
C ARG A 301 -8.90 8.18 -16.26
N GLN A 302 -8.07 8.00 -15.24
CA GLN A 302 -6.75 7.39 -15.39
C GLN A 302 -6.83 5.89 -15.64
N LEU A 303 -7.77 5.15 -15.05
CA LEU A 303 -8.00 3.75 -15.38
C LEU A 303 -8.29 3.60 -16.88
N LEU A 304 -9.22 4.40 -17.43
CA LEU A 304 -9.57 4.37 -18.84
C LEU A 304 -8.38 4.77 -19.72
N ALA A 305 -7.62 5.80 -19.34
CA ALA A 305 -6.41 6.23 -20.05
C ALA A 305 -5.31 5.16 -20.08
N ASN A 306 -5.25 4.29 -19.07
CA ASN A 306 -4.33 3.16 -19.00
C ASN A 306 -4.93 1.85 -19.58
N GLY A 307 -6.03 1.93 -20.34
CA GLY A 307 -6.55 0.82 -21.13
C GLY A 307 -7.60 -0.05 -20.46
N VAL A 308 -8.12 0.34 -19.30
CA VAL A 308 -9.27 -0.34 -18.68
C VAL A 308 -10.52 -0.06 -19.52
N ILE A 309 -11.26 -1.10 -19.86
CA ILE A 309 -12.50 -1.03 -20.62
C ILE A 309 -13.66 -1.70 -19.87
N GLY A 310 -14.88 -1.24 -20.11
CA GLY A 310 -16.08 -1.84 -19.53
C GLY A 310 -16.30 -1.55 -18.03
N TYR A 311 -15.57 -0.60 -17.46
CA TYR A 311 -15.73 -0.16 -16.08
C TYR A 311 -16.17 1.31 -16.10
N ASP A 312 -17.47 1.53 -16.04
CA ASP A 312 -18.03 2.86 -16.11
C ASP A 312 -18.06 3.57 -14.75
N TRP A 313 -18.48 4.83 -14.78
CA TRP A 313 -18.52 5.64 -13.56
C TRP A 313 -19.50 5.12 -12.52
N ASP A 314 -20.67 4.66 -12.95
CA ASP A 314 -21.73 4.22 -12.03
C ASP A 314 -21.28 2.94 -11.30
N GLN A 315 -20.61 2.03 -12.01
CA GLN A 315 -20.01 0.84 -11.39
C GLN A 315 -18.88 1.20 -10.44
N LEU A 316 -17.97 2.12 -10.84
CA LEU A 316 -16.89 2.58 -9.96
C LEU A 316 -17.45 3.19 -8.68
N PHE A 317 -18.46 4.04 -8.80
CA PHE A 317 -19.04 4.72 -7.63
C PHE A 317 -19.81 3.74 -6.73
N ALA A 318 -20.49 2.75 -7.31
CA ALA A 318 -21.11 1.66 -6.55
C ALA A 318 -20.06 0.83 -5.79
N ASP A 319 -18.94 0.51 -6.45
CA ASP A 319 -17.81 -0.19 -5.84
C ASP A 319 -17.15 0.64 -4.73
N TYR A 320 -16.99 1.95 -4.93
CA TYR A 320 -16.49 2.84 -3.90
C TYR A 320 -17.36 2.82 -2.65
N LYS A 321 -18.69 2.90 -2.81
CA LYS A 321 -19.64 2.83 -1.69
C LYS A 321 -19.55 1.48 -0.98
N LEU A 322 -19.42 0.37 -1.71
CA LEU A 322 -19.21 -0.95 -1.13
C LEU A 322 -17.92 -0.99 -0.29
N CYS A 323 -16.82 -0.45 -0.82
CA CYS A 323 -15.53 -0.42 -0.14
C CYS A 323 -15.52 0.56 1.06
N ALA A 324 -16.27 1.67 1.00
CA ALA A 324 -16.37 2.60 2.12
C ALA A 324 -16.98 1.96 3.38
N VAL A 325 -17.90 1.03 3.21
CA VAL A 325 -18.46 0.25 4.33
C VAL A 325 -17.40 -0.64 5.00
N GLN A 326 -16.42 -1.12 4.24
CA GLN A 326 -15.33 -1.95 4.79
C GLN A 326 -14.43 -1.19 5.80
N ALA A 327 -14.50 0.14 5.84
CA ALA A 327 -13.81 0.93 6.86
C ALA A 327 -14.22 0.52 8.29
N VAL A 328 -15.47 0.10 8.49
CA VAL A 328 -15.95 -0.42 9.80
C VAL A 328 -15.27 -1.74 10.16
N TYR A 329 -14.88 -2.55 9.18
CA TYR A 329 -14.15 -3.80 9.41
C TYR A 329 -12.73 -3.56 9.93
N THR A 330 -12.04 -2.53 9.40
CA THR A 330 -10.72 -2.14 9.88
C THR A 330 -10.78 -1.73 11.36
N VAL A 331 -11.81 -0.98 11.73
CA VAL A 331 -12.02 -0.58 13.14
C VAL A 331 -12.26 -1.78 14.04
N ALA A 332 -13.07 -2.74 13.60
CA ALA A 332 -13.31 -3.97 14.37
C ALA A 332 -12.03 -4.81 14.51
N GLU A 333 -11.18 -4.84 13.47
CA GLU A 333 -9.90 -5.55 13.53
C GLU A 333 -9.00 -5.03 14.65
N TRP A 334 -8.88 -3.71 14.83
CA TRP A 334 -8.16 -3.11 15.96
C TRP A 334 -8.67 -3.56 17.32
N CYS A 335 -9.94 -3.97 17.42
CA CYS A 335 -10.57 -4.38 18.67
C CYS A 335 -10.45 -5.89 18.97
N ILE A 336 -9.80 -6.69 18.10
CA ILE A 336 -9.65 -8.15 18.32
C ILE A 336 -8.81 -8.44 19.56
N LYS A 337 -7.70 -7.75 19.74
CA LYS A 337 -6.81 -7.91 20.89
C LYS A 337 -6.99 -6.72 21.82
N ALA A 338 -7.15 -7.01 23.12
CA ALA A 338 -7.33 -5.96 24.13
C ALA A 338 -6.15 -4.97 24.15
N GLU A 339 -4.92 -5.49 24.02
CA GLU A 339 -3.70 -4.67 23.98
C GLU A 339 -3.70 -3.69 22.80
N ASP A 340 -4.01 -4.15 21.60
CA ASP A 340 -4.07 -3.32 20.40
C ASP A 340 -5.22 -2.32 20.51
N ARG A 341 -6.39 -2.74 20.99
CA ARG A 341 -7.55 -1.87 21.23
C ARG A 341 -7.21 -0.70 22.16
N GLU A 342 -6.50 -0.97 23.25
CA GLU A 342 -6.11 0.07 24.20
C GLU A 342 -5.00 0.97 23.63
N ARG A 343 -3.95 0.39 23.08
CA ARG A 343 -2.82 1.12 22.51
C ARG A 343 -3.21 2.03 21.36
N MET A 344 -4.12 1.56 20.48
CA MET A 344 -4.56 2.27 19.28
C MET A 344 -5.92 2.96 19.45
N HIS A 345 -6.40 3.14 20.69
CA HIS A 345 -7.69 3.74 20.97
C HIS A 345 -7.89 5.12 20.32
N TRP A 346 -6.86 5.95 20.29
CA TRP A 346 -6.86 7.26 19.66
C TRP A 346 -7.08 7.20 18.14
N LEU A 347 -6.65 6.12 17.48
CA LEU A 347 -6.76 5.92 16.03
C LEU A 347 -8.11 5.32 15.67
N TRP A 348 -8.44 4.13 16.16
CA TRP A 348 -9.64 3.43 15.72
C TRP A 348 -10.95 4.13 16.07
N ARG A 349 -10.98 4.93 17.12
CA ARG A 349 -12.15 5.78 17.43
C ARG A 349 -12.38 6.84 16.37
N LEU A 350 -11.32 7.49 15.93
CA LEU A 350 -11.38 8.47 14.86
C LEU A 350 -11.76 7.81 13.53
N GLU A 351 -11.22 6.64 13.27
CA GLU A 351 -11.56 5.84 12.09
C GLU A 351 -13.03 5.41 12.09
N LEU A 352 -13.58 5.01 13.27
CA LEU A 352 -15.00 4.70 13.39
C LEU A 352 -15.88 5.89 13.05
N GLU A 353 -15.56 7.05 13.61
CA GLU A 353 -16.30 8.27 13.34
C GLU A 353 -16.29 8.60 11.84
N ARG A 354 -15.13 8.58 11.22
CA ARG A 354 -14.95 8.83 9.78
C ARG A 354 -15.71 7.82 8.92
N ALA A 355 -15.63 6.53 9.26
CA ALA A 355 -16.37 5.47 8.58
C ALA A 355 -17.87 5.64 8.65
N MET A 356 -18.40 6.00 9.82
CA MET A 356 -19.83 6.22 10.01
C MET A 356 -20.32 7.46 9.24
N TYR A 357 -19.58 8.57 9.27
CA TYR A 357 -19.91 9.72 8.43
C TYR A 357 -19.88 9.37 6.94
N ALA A 358 -18.87 8.62 6.47
CA ALA A 358 -18.82 8.20 5.09
C ALA A 358 -20.02 7.31 4.72
N PHE A 359 -20.40 6.39 5.60
CA PHE A 359 -21.57 5.53 5.41
C PHE A 359 -22.84 6.34 5.15
N PHE A 360 -23.11 7.35 5.95
CA PHE A 360 -24.32 8.17 5.82
C PHE A 360 -24.22 9.17 4.66
N ASP A 361 -23.10 9.86 4.50
CA ASP A 361 -22.90 10.85 3.42
C ASP A 361 -23.04 10.23 2.03
N LEU A 362 -22.55 9.03 1.85
CA LEU A 362 -22.60 8.29 0.58
C LEU A 362 -23.95 7.57 0.35
N GLY A 363 -24.83 7.57 1.34
CA GLY A 363 -26.08 6.82 1.30
C GLY A 363 -25.81 5.32 1.11
N CYS A 364 -24.82 4.80 1.85
CA CYS A 364 -24.54 3.37 1.85
C CYS A 364 -25.70 2.61 2.48
N ALA A 365 -25.91 1.39 2.02
CA ALA A 365 -26.81 0.45 2.68
C ALA A 365 -25.97 -0.65 3.36
N PRO A 366 -26.37 -1.14 4.55
CA PRO A 366 -25.66 -2.20 5.27
C PRO A 366 -25.68 -3.52 4.51
#